data_1985014c7122302074f0c5326c76ed27
#
_entry.id   1985014c7122302074f0c5326c76ed27
#
_cell.length_a   1.000
_cell.length_b   1.000
_cell.length_c   1.000
_cell.angle_alpha   90.00
_cell.angle_beta   90.00
_cell.angle_gamma   90.00
#
_symmetry.space_group_name_H-M   'P 1'
#
loop_
_entity.id
_entity.type
_entity.pdbx_description
1 polymer ?
#
loop_
_entity_poly.entity_id
_entity_poly.type
_entity_poly.pdbx_seq_one_letter_code
_entity_poly.pdbx_strand_id
1 'polypeptide(L)'
;MHKGFDFYKYKVVGSTNDVCFEKIKNKKSKVVIFAEEQTAGRGRNNKKWQSPKGNISYSFGFKNKQTLKALSLQAGLCVRDCLKEIYSVDVKLKWPNDLIFKSKKIGGILIESKTFGMQKHTVIGVGINLKIKSEESHWGDINKKQEYKKIENFILLLTNRLINIADGKFNVGWTNDWLNNCVHMNEDIQIENTKEKLKFIGLGENGELIGLKNGVHHKIVESSIKVEGLY
;
A
#
# COMPACT_ATOMS: atom_id res chain seq x y z
N MET A 1 11.32 13.24 -20.19
CA MET A 1 11.00 13.81 -18.87
C MET A 1 9.56 13.45 -18.54
N HIS A 2 9.33 12.84 -17.39
CA HIS A 2 7.97 12.57 -16.90
C HIS A 2 7.32 13.90 -16.49
N LYS A 3 6.15 14.22 -17.07
CA LYS A 3 5.43 15.44 -16.70
C LYS A 3 4.84 15.28 -15.29
N GLY A 4 5.28 16.11 -14.33
CA GLY A 4 4.65 16.26 -13.02
C GLY A 4 5.34 15.59 -11.82
N PHE A 5 6.44 14.88 -12.00
CA PHE A 5 7.23 14.29 -10.90
C PHE A 5 8.71 14.08 -11.27
N ASP A 6 9.57 14.05 -10.27
CA ASP A 6 10.97 13.66 -10.39
C ASP A 6 11.10 12.17 -10.10
N PHE A 7 11.75 11.40 -10.99
CA PHE A 7 11.96 9.96 -10.84
C PHE A 7 13.42 9.64 -10.55
N TYR A 8 13.65 8.81 -9.53
CA TYR A 8 14.98 8.31 -9.14
C TYR A 8 14.96 6.79 -9.02
N LYS A 9 15.91 6.15 -9.71
CA LYS A 9 16.14 4.71 -9.65
C LYS A 9 17.44 4.40 -8.92
N TYR A 10 17.39 3.43 -8.02
CA TYR A 10 18.53 2.94 -7.25
C TYR A 10 18.68 1.42 -7.39
N LYS A 11 19.92 0.94 -7.29
CA LYS A 11 20.17 -0.50 -7.17
C LYS A 11 19.84 -0.96 -5.74
N VAL A 12 20.40 -0.29 -4.74
CA VAL A 12 20.22 -0.62 -3.33
C VAL A 12 20.03 0.67 -2.53
N VAL A 13 19.09 0.66 -1.59
CA VAL A 13 18.88 1.72 -0.60
C VAL A 13 18.58 1.12 0.77
N GLY A 14 18.69 1.90 1.84
CA GLY A 14 18.17 1.51 3.16
C GLY A 14 16.66 1.35 3.11
N SER A 15 15.96 2.44 2.79
CA SER A 15 14.50 2.49 2.62
C SER A 15 14.14 3.50 1.53
N THR A 16 13.27 3.10 0.60
CA THR A 16 12.75 3.98 -0.44
C THR A 16 11.96 5.15 0.13
N ASN A 17 11.24 4.96 1.25
CA ASN A 17 10.51 6.04 1.93
C ASN A 17 11.48 7.09 2.50
N ASP A 18 12.58 6.68 3.10
CA ASP A 18 13.55 7.64 3.66
C ASP A 18 14.21 8.45 2.57
N VAL A 19 14.67 7.81 1.50
CA VAL A 19 15.21 8.50 0.32
C VAL A 19 14.18 9.45 -0.28
N CYS A 20 12.90 9.04 -0.32
CA CYS A 20 11.83 9.87 -0.82
C CYS A 20 11.64 11.14 0.02
N PHE A 21 11.68 11.04 1.36
CA PHE A 21 11.63 12.20 2.25
C PHE A 21 12.84 13.14 2.07
N GLU A 22 14.03 12.59 1.90
CA GLU A 22 15.23 13.41 1.62
C GLU A 22 15.07 14.21 0.33
N LYS A 23 14.62 13.56 -0.73
CA LYS A 23 14.46 14.20 -2.04
C LYS A 23 13.34 15.23 -2.06
N ILE A 24 12.20 14.97 -1.41
CA ILE A 24 11.04 15.87 -1.48
C ILE A 24 11.18 17.10 -0.59
N LYS A 25 11.97 17.04 0.47
CA LYS A 25 12.16 18.16 1.43
C LYS A 25 12.41 19.50 0.74
N ASN A 26 13.27 19.49 -0.29
CA ASN A 26 13.72 20.70 -0.99
C ASN A 26 13.12 20.81 -2.42
N LYS A 27 12.12 20.03 -2.77
CA LYS A 27 11.52 20.01 -4.11
C LYS A 27 10.12 20.62 -4.11
N LYS A 28 9.76 21.26 -5.22
CA LYS A 28 8.39 21.74 -5.47
C LYS A 28 7.51 20.67 -6.15
N SER A 29 8.14 19.71 -6.85
CA SER A 29 7.50 18.62 -7.57
C SER A 29 7.24 17.41 -6.67
N LYS A 30 6.36 16.52 -7.13
CA LYS A 30 6.21 15.17 -6.57
C LYS A 30 7.47 14.35 -6.87
N VAL A 31 7.79 13.38 -6.02
CA VAL A 31 9.00 12.56 -6.12
C VAL A 31 8.63 11.09 -6.15
N VAL A 32 9.26 10.35 -7.05
CA VAL A 32 9.13 8.89 -7.16
C VAL A 32 10.50 8.25 -6.96
N ILE A 33 10.56 7.27 -6.07
CA ILE A 33 11.74 6.45 -5.82
C ILE A 33 11.40 5.01 -6.17
N PHE A 34 12.27 4.36 -6.94
CA PHE A 34 12.28 2.92 -7.14
C PHE A 34 13.65 2.36 -6.75
N ALA A 35 13.66 1.25 -6.02
CA ALA A 35 14.89 0.52 -5.73
C ALA A 35 14.73 -0.97 -6.06
N GLU A 36 15.80 -1.58 -6.54
CA GLU A 36 15.83 -3.02 -6.81
C GLU A 36 15.92 -3.85 -5.53
N GLU A 37 16.46 -3.24 -4.45
CA GLU A 37 16.63 -3.87 -3.14
C GLU A 37 16.55 -2.83 -2.02
N GLN A 38 16.00 -3.22 -0.87
CA GLN A 38 16.07 -2.45 0.38
C GLN A 38 16.75 -3.26 1.48
N THR A 39 17.73 -2.65 2.16
CA THR A 39 18.44 -3.28 3.29
C THR A 39 17.78 -3.02 4.64
N ALA A 40 16.96 -1.98 4.75
CA ALA A 40 16.22 -1.58 5.95
C ALA A 40 14.75 -1.27 5.62
N GLY A 41 14.14 -2.12 4.78
CA GLY A 41 12.71 -2.04 4.47
C GLY A 41 11.86 -2.23 5.71
N ARG A 42 10.77 -1.45 5.84
CA ARG A 42 9.86 -1.51 6.99
C ARG A 42 8.40 -1.49 6.58
N GLY A 43 7.60 -2.15 7.37
CA GLY A 43 6.14 -2.10 7.34
C GLY A 43 5.59 -1.25 8.48
N ARG A 44 4.28 -1.35 8.73
CA ARG A 44 3.61 -0.69 9.87
C ARG A 44 4.20 -1.18 11.21
N ASN A 45 4.13 -0.30 12.23
CA ASN A 45 4.61 -0.59 13.58
C ASN A 45 6.07 -1.06 13.59
N ASN A 46 6.90 -0.52 12.69
CA ASN A 46 8.32 -0.87 12.53
C ASN A 46 8.60 -2.36 12.26
N LYS A 47 7.59 -3.14 11.84
CA LYS A 47 7.81 -4.53 11.40
C LYS A 47 8.75 -4.54 10.20
N LYS A 48 9.71 -5.44 10.19
CA LYS A 48 10.66 -5.59 9.08
C LYS A 48 9.92 -6.00 7.79
N TRP A 49 10.25 -5.35 6.69
CA TRP A 49 9.83 -5.71 5.35
C TRP A 49 11.03 -6.19 4.54
N GLN A 50 11.00 -7.43 4.10
CA GLN A 50 12.07 -8.00 3.27
C GLN A 50 11.87 -7.57 1.81
N SER A 51 12.90 -6.97 1.22
CA SER A 51 12.86 -6.47 -0.16
C SER A 51 14.09 -6.94 -0.94
N PRO A 52 14.25 -8.25 -1.16
CA PRO A 52 15.36 -8.75 -1.94
C PRO A 52 15.22 -8.31 -3.40
N LYS A 53 16.36 -8.33 -4.10
CA LYS A 53 16.41 -8.03 -5.53
C LYS A 53 15.38 -8.87 -6.32
N GLY A 54 14.70 -8.21 -7.27
CA GLY A 54 13.72 -8.90 -8.11
C GLY A 54 12.27 -8.56 -7.78
N ASN A 55 12.05 -7.79 -6.71
CA ASN A 55 10.74 -7.33 -6.26
C ASN A 55 10.53 -5.83 -6.56
N ILE A 56 9.37 -5.30 -6.26
CA ILE A 56 9.08 -3.87 -6.41
C ILE A 56 9.19 -3.21 -5.04
N SER A 57 10.15 -2.27 -4.91
CA SER A 57 10.23 -1.33 -3.80
C SER A 57 10.07 0.07 -4.36
N TYR A 58 8.91 0.67 -4.09
CA TYR A 58 8.48 1.92 -4.68
C TYR A 58 8.03 2.89 -3.60
N SER A 59 8.34 4.18 -3.77
CA SER A 59 7.80 5.25 -2.92
C SER A 59 7.41 6.45 -3.76
N PHE A 60 6.23 7.01 -3.46
CA PHE A 60 5.71 8.24 -4.05
C PHE A 60 5.53 9.29 -2.97
N GLY A 61 6.25 10.40 -3.11
CA GLY A 61 6.23 11.51 -2.16
C GLY A 61 5.59 12.76 -2.74
N PHE A 62 4.81 13.47 -1.92
CA PHE A 62 4.17 14.71 -2.28
C PHE A 62 3.95 15.63 -1.08
N LYS A 63 3.75 16.92 -1.34
CA LYS A 63 3.32 17.90 -0.33
C LYS A 63 1.81 17.84 -0.17
N ASN A 64 1.34 17.78 1.07
CA ASN A 64 -0.08 17.78 1.34
C ASN A 64 -0.66 19.18 1.13
N LYS A 65 -1.62 19.31 0.22
CA LYS A 65 -2.44 20.52 0.06
C LYS A 65 -3.70 20.45 0.92
N GLN A 66 -4.12 19.25 1.28
CA GLN A 66 -5.33 18.97 2.05
C GLN A 66 -5.17 17.67 2.84
N THR A 67 -6.06 17.42 3.79
CA THR A 67 -6.13 16.14 4.50
C THR A 67 -6.69 15.08 3.55
N LEU A 68 -5.90 14.03 3.31
CA LEU A 68 -6.31 12.88 2.50
C LEU A 68 -6.80 11.76 3.42
N LYS A 69 -8.02 11.29 3.17
CA LYS A 69 -8.66 10.21 3.94
C LYS A 69 -8.38 8.85 3.29
N ALA A 70 -8.34 7.80 4.09
CA ALA A 70 -8.22 6.41 3.62
C ALA A 70 -7.09 6.15 2.60
N LEU A 71 -6.00 6.89 2.68
CA LEU A 71 -4.94 6.92 1.66
C LEU A 71 -4.34 5.54 1.39
N SER A 72 -4.18 4.71 2.44
CA SER A 72 -3.67 3.35 2.31
C SER A 72 -4.61 2.45 1.49
N LEU A 73 -5.92 2.58 1.71
CA LEU A 73 -6.94 1.77 1.02
C LEU A 73 -7.06 2.17 -0.46
N GLN A 74 -7.07 3.48 -0.73
CA GLN A 74 -7.11 3.99 -2.09
C GLN A 74 -5.83 3.65 -2.88
N ALA A 75 -4.66 3.77 -2.25
CA ALA A 75 -3.40 3.33 -2.86
C ALA A 75 -3.40 1.82 -3.13
N GLY A 76 -3.99 1.02 -2.23
CA GLY A 76 -4.19 -0.42 -2.42
C GLY A 76 -4.98 -0.74 -3.69
N LEU A 77 -6.09 -0.03 -3.95
CA LEU A 77 -6.85 -0.16 -5.19
C LEU A 77 -6.01 0.18 -6.41
N CYS A 78 -5.29 1.30 -6.38
CA CYS A 78 -4.41 1.69 -7.49
C CYS A 78 -3.37 0.60 -7.80
N VAL A 79 -2.74 0.03 -6.77
CA VAL A 79 -1.75 -1.04 -6.93
C VAL A 79 -2.38 -2.30 -7.50
N ARG A 80 -3.53 -2.73 -6.96
CA ARG A 80 -4.30 -3.87 -7.45
C ARG A 80 -4.61 -3.74 -8.95
N ASP A 81 -5.14 -2.59 -9.35
CA ASP A 81 -5.52 -2.33 -10.74
C ASP A 81 -4.31 -2.31 -11.68
N CYS A 82 -3.17 -1.73 -11.21
CA CYS A 82 -1.91 -1.78 -11.97
C CYS A 82 -1.38 -3.22 -12.11
N LEU A 83 -1.50 -4.05 -11.07
CA LEU A 83 -1.09 -5.46 -11.14
C LEU A 83 -1.97 -6.25 -12.11
N LYS A 84 -3.27 -5.98 -12.14
CA LYS A 84 -4.20 -6.59 -13.10
C LYS A 84 -3.86 -6.20 -14.53
N GLU A 85 -3.61 -4.92 -14.78
CA GLU A 85 -3.33 -4.38 -16.12
C GLU A 85 -1.97 -4.83 -16.66
N ILE A 86 -0.90 -4.79 -15.85
CA ILE A 86 0.47 -5.05 -16.31
C ILE A 86 0.86 -6.54 -16.23
N TYR A 87 0.37 -7.23 -15.20
CA TYR A 87 0.79 -8.61 -14.91
C TYR A 87 -0.34 -9.63 -15.09
N SER A 88 -1.58 -9.18 -15.36
CA SER A 88 -2.78 -10.03 -15.45
C SER A 88 -3.00 -10.85 -14.18
N VAL A 89 -2.79 -10.22 -13.01
CA VAL A 89 -2.96 -10.85 -11.69
C VAL A 89 -4.09 -10.15 -10.94
N ASP A 90 -5.12 -10.89 -10.57
CA ASP A 90 -6.25 -10.39 -9.78
C ASP A 90 -5.93 -10.50 -8.28
N VAL A 91 -5.43 -9.40 -7.72
CA VAL A 91 -5.06 -9.28 -6.31
C VAL A 91 -6.27 -8.82 -5.51
N LYS A 92 -6.41 -9.35 -4.30
CA LYS A 92 -7.41 -8.93 -3.31
C LYS A 92 -6.77 -8.05 -2.23
N LEU A 93 -7.62 -7.37 -1.47
CA LEU A 93 -7.22 -6.42 -0.46
C LEU A 93 -7.59 -6.93 0.95
N LYS A 94 -6.68 -6.71 1.91
CA LYS A 94 -6.94 -6.95 3.33
C LYS A 94 -6.67 -5.68 4.12
N TRP A 95 -7.64 -5.25 4.91
CA TRP A 95 -7.50 -4.07 5.77
C TRP A 95 -6.36 -4.24 6.79
N PRO A 96 -5.58 -3.20 7.03
CA PRO A 96 -5.72 -1.86 6.45
C PRO A 96 -4.83 -1.58 5.22
N ASN A 97 -3.95 -2.50 4.82
CA ASN A 97 -2.88 -2.13 3.89
C ASN A 97 -2.24 -3.30 3.13
N ASP A 98 -2.82 -4.49 3.17
CA ASP A 98 -2.20 -5.69 2.62
C ASP A 98 -2.79 -6.09 1.26
N LEU A 99 -1.91 -6.58 0.39
CA LEU A 99 -2.22 -7.14 -0.91
C LEU A 99 -2.15 -8.66 -0.83
N ILE A 100 -3.23 -9.32 -1.24
CA ILE A 100 -3.42 -10.77 -1.08
C ILE A 100 -3.57 -11.43 -2.44
N PHE A 101 -2.85 -12.51 -2.65
CA PHE A 101 -2.98 -13.38 -3.81
C PHE A 101 -2.87 -14.84 -3.38
N LYS A 102 -3.84 -15.68 -3.77
CA LYS A 102 -3.90 -17.10 -3.36
C LYS A 102 -3.76 -17.28 -1.84
N SER A 103 -4.54 -16.51 -1.07
CA SER A 103 -4.59 -16.49 0.39
C SER A 103 -3.26 -16.13 1.09
N LYS A 104 -2.26 -15.65 0.36
CA LYS A 104 -0.96 -15.22 0.90
C LYS A 104 -0.74 -13.74 0.69
N LYS A 105 -0.01 -13.11 1.62
CA LYS A 105 0.40 -11.71 1.49
C LYS A 105 1.52 -11.58 0.46
N ILE A 106 1.24 -10.83 -0.60
CA ILE A 106 2.21 -10.58 -1.68
C ILE A 106 2.78 -9.16 -1.65
N GLY A 107 2.21 -8.30 -0.82
CA GLY A 107 2.62 -6.90 -0.80
C GLY A 107 1.94 -6.12 0.30
N GLY A 108 2.36 -4.86 0.44
CA GLY A 108 1.77 -3.95 1.40
C GLY A 108 2.03 -2.49 1.06
N ILE A 109 1.18 -1.64 1.65
CA ILE A 109 1.23 -0.18 1.52
C ILE A 109 1.66 0.42 2.86
N LEU A 110 2.64 1.30 2.85
CA LEU A 110 3.09 2.04 4.04
C LEU A 110 2.95 3.54 3.81
N ILE A 111 2.07 4.18 4.57
CA ILE A 111 1.90 5.62 4.54
C ILE A 111 2.69 6.24 5.69
N GLU A 112 3.60 7.15 5.37
CA GLU A 112 4.32 7.93 6.34
C GLU A 112 4.18 9.42 6.05
N SER A 113 4.14 10.24 7.10
CA SER A 113 4.10 11.70 6.96
C SER A 113 5.12 12.35 7.86
N LYS A 114 5.79 13.37 7.35
CA LYS A 114 6.74 14.22 8.11
C LYS A 114 6.44 15.68 7.84
N THR A 115 6.63 16.52 8.85
CA THR A 115 6.51 17.98 8.71
C THR A 115 7.90 18.59 8.61
N PHE A 116 8.13 19.38 7.57
CA PHE A 116 9.33 20.15 7.36
C PHE A 116 8.95 21.64 7.32
N GLY A 117 9.35 22.41 8.35
CA GLY A 117 8.81 23.76 8.56
C GLY A 117 7.29 23.71 8.77
N MET A 118 6.53 24.50 8.01
CA MET A 118 5.07 24.53 8.06
C MET A 118 4.40 23.57 7.08
N GLN A 119 5.17 22.78 6.32
CA GLN A 119 4.60 21.92 5.28
C GLN A 119 4.65 20.44 5.67
N LYS A 120 3.49 19.80 5.64
CA LYS A 120 3.37 18.36 5.78
C LYS A 120 3.66 17.68 4.43
N HIS A 121 4.53 16.68 4.45
CA HIS A 121 4.82 15.82 3.31
C HIS A 121 4.35 14.41 3.62
N THR A 122 3.78 13.75 2.64
CA THR A 122 3.36 12.34 2.74
C THR A 122 4.11 11.51 1.72
N VAL A 123 4.51 10.33 2.15
CA VAL A 123 5.12 9.29 1.31
C VAL A 123 4.26 8.05 1.34
N ILE A 124 3.91 7.55 0.15
CA ILE A 124 3.23 6.27 -0.07
C ILE A 124 4.29 5.26 -0.49
N GLY A 125 4.67 4.37 0.43
CA GLY A 125 5.54 3.23 0.15
C GLY A 125 4.73 2.03 -0.33
N VAL A 126 5.22 1.35 -1.36
CA VAL A 126 4.61 0.14 -1.93
C VAL A 126 5.68 -0.93 -2.07
N GLY A 127 5.48 -2.06 -1.38
CA GLY A 127 6.29 -3.26 -1.52
C GLY A 127 5.48 -4.37 -2.19
N ILE A 128 6.01 -5.01 -3.25
CA ILE A 128 5.35 -6.12 -3.94
C ILE A 128 6.35 -7.24 -4.22
N ASN A 129 5.99 -8.43 -3.83
CA ASN A 129 6.72 -9.64 -4.12
C ASN A 129 6.35 -10.14 -5.52
N LEU A 130 7.24 -9.95 -6.49
CA LEU A 130 7.08 -10.54 -7.82
C LEU A 130 7.46 -12.01 -7.80
N LYS A 131 8.59 -12.32 -7.14
CA LYS A 131 9.06 -13.67 -6.88
C LYS A 131 9.99 -13.68 -5.67
N ILE A 132 9.63 -14.46 -4.66
CA ILE A 132 10.43 -14.63 -3.45
C ILE A 132 10.76 -16.09 -3.18
N LYS A 133 11.87 -16.31 -2.48
CA LYS A 133 12.16 -17.57 -1.78
C LYS A 133 11.88 -17.27 -0.30
N SER A 134 10.68 -17.49 0.17
CA SER A 134 10.33 -17.32 1.58
C SER A 134 10.00 -18.66 2.18
N GLU A 135 10.58 -18.96 3.33
CA GLU A 135 10.25 -20.12 4.15
C GLU A 135 9.03 -19.83 5.04
N GLU A 136 8.66 -18.55 5.21
CA GLU A 136 7.51 -18.14 6.00
C GLU A 136 6.20 -18.42 5.26
N SER A 137 5.33 -19.21 5.86
CA SER A 137 4.09 -19.72 5.24
C SER A 137 3.09 -18.61 4.82
N HIS A 138 3.14 -17.45 5.48
CA HIS A 138 2.23 -16.33 5.23
C HIS A 138 2.66 -15.39 4.09
N TRP A 139 3.91 -15.48 3.65
CA TRP A 139 4.39 -14.72 2.50
C TRP A 139 4.11 -15.43 1.19
N GLY A 140 3.73 -14.68 0.19
CA GLY A 140 3.54 -15.13 -1.17
C GLY A 140 4.13 -14.17 -2.18
N ASP A 141 4.02 -14.54 -3.44
CA ASP A 141 4.39 -13.73 -4.59
C ASP A 141 3.42 -13.96 -5.75
N ILE A 142 3.55 -13.19 -6.81
CA ILE A 142 2.73 -13.35 -8.01
C ILE A 142 3.35 -14.27 -9.05
N ASN A 143 4.46 -14.93 -8.72
CA ASN A 143 5.23 -15.84 -9.58
C ASN A 143 5.59 -15.22 -10.95
N LYS A 144 6.03 -13.98 -10.95
CA LYS A 144 6.49 -13.27 -12.15
C LYS A 144 7.98 -12.98 -12.05
N LYS A 145 8.68 -13.14 -13.15
CA LYS A 145 10.08 -12.70 -13.26
C LYS A 145 10.13 -11.18 -13.35
N GLN A 146 11.25 -10.62 -12.89
CA GLN A 146 11.55 -9.23 -13.07
C GLN A 146 11.78 -8.94 -14.57
N GLU A 147 10.86 -8.19 -15.17
CA GLU A 147 10.99 -7.66 -16.52
C GLU A 147 11.02 -6.13 -16.40
N TYR A 148 12.18 -5.52 -16.68
CA TYR A 148 12.38 -4.08 -16.47
C TYR A 148 11.31 -3.23 -17.17
N LYS A 149 10.93 -3.56 -18.40
CA LYS A 149 9.90 -2.83 -19.16
C LYS A 149 8.53 -2.89 -18.47
N LYS A 150 8.16 -4.04 -17.92
CA LYS A 150 6.90 -4.17 -17.14
C LYS A 150 6.95 -3.38 -15.84
N ILE A 151 8.10 -3.37 -15.16
CA ILE A 151 8.29 -2.58 -13.94
C ILE A 151 8.19 -1.08 -14.25
N GLU A 152 8.82 -0.61 -15.31
CA GLU A 152 8.74 0.79 -15.74
C GLU A 152 7.29 1.20 -16.05
N ASN A 153 6.57 0.37 -16.82
CA ASN A 153 5.16 0.60 -17.13
C ASN A 153 4.31 0.61 -15.85
N PHE A 154 4.55 -0.33 -14.93
CA PHE A 154 3.85 -0.37 -13.64
C PHE A 154 4.11 0.90 -12.82
N ILE A 155 5.36 1.34 -12.69
CA ILE A 155 5.74 2.55 -11.96
C ILE A 155 5.05 3.77 -12.57
N LEU A 156 5.08 3.92 -13.88
CA LEU A 156 4.44 5.06 -14.57
C LEU A 156 2.93 5.07 -14.35
N LEU A 157 2.28 3.93 -14.56
CA LEU A 157 0.83 3.79 -14.40
C LEU A 157 0.41 4.06 -12.96
N LEU A 158 1.09 3.45 -11.98
CA LEU A 158 0.83 3.66 -10.57
C LEU A 158 1.04 5.11 -10.16
N THR A 159 2.14 5.74 -10.60
CA THR A 159 2.42 7.14 -10.30
C THR A 159 1.30 8.05 -10.80
N ASN A 160 0.82 7.87 -12.03
CA ASN A 160 -0.27 8.67 -12.57
C ASN A 160 -1.56 8.53 -11.76
N ARG A 161 -1.89 7.33 -11.30
CA ARG A 161 -3.06 7.08 -10.43
C ARG A 161 -2.88 7.74 -9.05
N LEU A 162 -1.69 7.63 -8.45
CA LEU A 162 -1.39 8.23 -7.15
C LEU A 162 -1.32 9.77 -7.21
N ILE A 163 -0.93 10.35 -8.34
CA ILE A 163 -1.00 11.80 -8.57
C ILE A 163 -2.46 12.29 -8.44
N ASN A 164 -3.41 11.58 -9.02
CA ASN A 164 -4.82 11.94 -8.91
C ASN A 164 -5.29 11.94 -7.44
N ILE A 165 -4.88 10.93 -6.66
CA ILE A 165 -5.19 10.90 -5.22
C ILE A 165 -4.53 12.09 -4.49
N ALA A 166 -3.23 12.35 -4.74
CA ALA A 166 -2.51 13.46 -4.11
C ALA A 166 -3.08 14.83 -4.45
N ASP A 167 -3.69 14.97 -5.62
CA ASP A 167 -4.36 16.20 -6.08
C ASP A 167 -5.83 16.28 -5.63
N GLY A 168 -6.29 15.31 -4.80
CA GLY A 168 -7.65 15.28 -4.25
C GLY A 168 -8.72 14.86 -5.24
N LYS A 169 -8.34 14.27 -6.36
CA LYS A 169 -9.26 13.70 -7.35
C LYS A 169 -9.63 12.29 -6.93
N PHE A 170 -10.57 12.18 -6.01
CA PHE A 170 -11.04 10.88 -5.53
C PHE A 170 -11.98 10.22 -6.54
N ASN A 171 -11.86 8.89 -6.66
CA ASN A 171 -12.91 8.13 -7.31
C ASN A 171 -14.16 8.10 -6.40
N VAL A 172 -15.25 8.68 -6.87
CA VAL A 172 -16.55 8.57 -6.20
C VAL A 172 -16.94 7.08 -6.25
N GLY A 173 -17.09 6.45 -5.08
CA GLY A 173 -17.39 5.00 -5.00
C GLY A 173 -16.18 4.09 -4.69
N TRP A 174 -14.99 4.65 -4.43
CA TRP A 174 -13.81 3.88 -4.07
C TRP A 174 -14.06 2.87 -2.92
N THR A 175 -14.96 3.21 -2.01
CA THR A 175 -15.33 2.33 -0.88
C THR A 175 -15.98 1.04 -1.37
N ASN A 176 -16.93 1.13 -2.30
CA ASN A 176 -17.57 -0.03 -2.89
C ASN A 176 -16.56 -0.86 -3.69
N ASP A 177 -15.70 -0.20 -4.48
CA ASP A 177 -14.63 -0.88 -5.22
C ASP A 177 -13.71 -1.64 -4.28
N TRP A 178 -13.37 -1.04 -3.14
CA TRP A 178 -12.50 -1.67 -2.14
C TRP A 178 -13.20 -2.87 -1.50
N LEU A 179 -14.46 -2.73 -1.08
CA LEU A 179 -15.24 -3.81 -0.44
C LEU A 179 -15.47 -4.99 -1.40
N ASN A 180 -15.73 -4.73 -2.67
CA ASN A 180 -15.87 -5.78 -3.71
C ASN A 180 -14.56 -6.57 -3.94
N ASN A 181 -13.43 -6.00 -3.55
CA ASN A 181 -12.11 -6.63 -3.68
C ASN A 181 -11.49 -7.03 -2.33
N CYS A 182 -12.24 -6.92 -1.26
CA CYS A 182 -11.84 -7.30 0.08
C CYS A 182 -11.92 -8.82 0.28
N VAL A 183 -10.91 -9.42 0.93
CA VAL A 183 -10.89 -10.87 1.24
C VAL A 183 -11.69 -11.25 2.48
N HIS A 184 -12.14 -10.28 3.26
CA HIS A 184 -12.77 -10.53 4.56
C HIS A 184 -14.13 -9.81 4.73
N MET A 185 -14.80 -9.51 3.61
CA MET A 185 -16.15 -8.95 3.66
C MET A 185 -17.12 -9.98 4.23
N ASN A 186 -17.85 -9.59 5.29
CA ASN A 186 -18.76 -10.43 6.07
C ASN A 186 -18.09 -11.60 6.82
N GLU A 187 -16.77 -11.61 6.93
CA GLU A 187 -16.04 -12.62 7.71
C GLU A 187 -15.85 -12.20 9.17
N ASP A 188 -15.68 -13.20 10.03
CA ASP A 188 -15.24 -12.97 11.40
C ASP A 188 -13.76 -12.62 11.43
N ILE A 189 -13.44 -11.53 12.09
CA ILE A 189 -12.09 -11.02 12.23
C ILE A 189 -11.71 -10.85 13.69
N GLN A 190 -10.42 -10.95 13.98
CA GLN A 190 -9.87 -10.63 15.30
C GLN A 190 -9.00 -9.39 15.20
N ILE A 191 -9.29 -8.40 16.04
CA ILE A 191 -8.46 -7.21 16.20
C ILE A 191 -7.18 -7.58 16.94
N GLU A 192 -6.00 -7.34 16.36
CA GLU A 192 -4.72 -7.79 16.94
C GLU A 192 -4.44 -7.16 18.31
N ASN A 193 -4.75 -5.88 18.49
CA ASN A 193 -4.42 -5.14 19.71
C ASN A 193 -5.28 -5.57 20.91
N THR A 194 -6.59 -5.72 20.70
CA THR A 194 -7.56 -6.00 21.77
C THR A 194 -7.91 -7.48 21.89
N LYS A 195 -7.54 -8.30 20.89
CA LYS A 195 -7.98 -9.70 20.72
C LYS A 195 -9.49 -9.86 20.54
N GLU A 196 -10.20 -8.77 20.39
CA GLU A 196 -11.63 -8.76 20.21
C GLU A 196 -12.01 -9.37 18.85
N LYS A 197 -13.04 -10.23 18.87
CA LYS A 197 -13.64 -10.80 17.65
C LYS A 197 -14.89 -10.02 17.28
N LEU A 198 -15.05 -9.73 15.99
CA LEU A 198 -16.21 -9.06 15.43
C LEU A 198 -16.36 -9.42 13.96
N LYS A 199 -17.55 -9.29 13.41
CA LYS A 199 -17.82 -9.49 11.99
C LYS A 199 -17.50 -8.22 11.23
N PHE A 200 -16.65 -8.29 10.20
CA PHE A 200 -16.39 -7.15 9.33
C PHE A 200 -17.58 -6.88 8.43
N ILE A 201 -18.13 -5.67 8.46
CA ILE A 201 -19.34 -5.30 7.70
C ILE A 201 -19.14 -4.12 6.76
N GLY A 202 -18.00 -3.45 6.79
CA GLY A 202 -17.75 -2.33 5.90
C GLY A 202 -16.64 -1.39 6.33
N LEU A 203 -16.60 -0.24 5.66
CA LEU A 203 -15.66 0.83 5.90
C LEU A 203 -16.38 2.14 6.22
N GLY A 204 -15.81 2.91 7.14
CA GLY A 204 -16.19 4.30 7.37
C GLY A 204 -15.60 5.25 6.31
N GLU A 205 -16.06 6.50 6.35
CA GLU A 205 -15.66 7.54 5.36
C GLU A 205 -14.16 7.85 5.32
N ASN A 206 -13.44 7.66 6.45
CA ASN A 206 -12.01 7.89 6.52
C ASN A 206 -11.20 6.58 6.36
N GLY A 207 -11.87 5.46 5.97
CA GLY A 207 -11.25 4.14 5.82
C GLY A 207 -11.15 3.36 7.13
N GLU A 208 -11.89 3.76 8.16
CA GLU A 208 -12.00 2.98 9.39
C GLU A 208 -12.71 1.66 9.09
N LEU A 209 -12.29 0.61 9.80
CA LEU A 209 -12.99 -0.67 9.76
C LEU A 209 -14.27 -0.56 10.57
N ILE A 210 -15.39 -0.98 10.00
CA ILE A 210 -16.68 -1.13 10.69
C ILE A 210 -16.93 -2.61 10.93
N GLY A 211 -17.04 -2.98 12.20
CA GLY A 211 -17.35 -4.33 12.63
C GLY A 211 -18.67 -4.39 13.40
N LEU A 212 -19.28 -5.57 13.40
CA LEU A 212 -20.52 -5.87 14.13
C LEU A 212 -20.22 -6.90 15.22
N LYS A 213 -20.65 -6.62 16.44
CA LYS A 213 -20.58 -7.55 17.58
C LYS A 213 -21.82 -7.38 18.45
N ASN A 214 -22.54 -8.44 18.71
CA ASN A 214 -23.78 -8.45 19.54
C ASN A 214 -24.79 -7.38 19.09
N GLY A 215 -24.94 -7.16 17.77
CA GLY A 215 -25.85 -6.15 17.23
C GLY A 215 -25.32 -4.71 17.31
N VAL A 216 -24.14 -4.47 17.86
CA VAL A 216 -23.52 -3.13 17.99
C VAL A 216 -22.44 -2.92 16.97
N HIS A 217 -22.41 -1.75 16.33
CA HIS A 217 -21.37 -1.34 15.39
C HIS A 217 -20.14 -0.80 16.14
N HIS A 218 -18.98 -1.34 15.78
CA HIS A 218 -17.68 -0.92 16.30
C HIS A 218 -16.85 -0.28 15.21
N LYS A 219 -16.30 0.90 15.47
CA LYS A 219 -15.44 1.63 14.54
C LYS A 219 -13.98 1.52 14.98
N ILE A 220 -13.15 0.90 14.16
CA ILE A 220 -11.72 0.68 14.42
C ILE A 220 -10.91 1.58 13.49
N VAL A 221 -10.19 2.52 14.07
CA VAL A 221 -9.41 3.52 13.32
C VAL A 221 -8.02 3.00 12.96
N GLU A 222 -7.36 2.35 13.92
CA GLU A 222 -5.99 1.86 13.76
C GLU A 222 -5.78 0.52 14.45
N SER A 223 -5.49 -0.49 13.66
CA SER A 223 -5.11 -1.83 14.13
C SER A 223 -4.56 -2.66 12.97
N SER A 224 -4.22 -3.92 13.26
CA SER A 224 -4.14 -5.01 12.29
C SER A 224 -5.21 -6.04 12.63
N ILE A 225 -5.61 -6.84 11.66
CA ILE A 225 -6.63 -7.86 11.85
C ILE A 225 -6.10 -9.24 11.45
N LYS A 226 -6.58 -10.26 12.15
CA LYS A 226 -6.47 -11.67 11.76
C LYS A 226 -7.78 -12.11 11.15
N VAL A 227 -7.69 -12.90 10.09
CA VAL A 227 -8.82 -13.51 9.39
C VAL A 227 -8.52 -14.98 9.30
N GLU A 228 -9.48 -15.84 9.65
CA GLU A 228 -9.29 -17.28 9.57
C GLU A 228 -9.03 -17.73 8.11
N GLY A 229 -8.09 -18.64 7.92
CA GLY A 229 -7.67 -19.10 6.58
C GLY A 229 -6.80 -18.15 5.78
N LEU A 230 -6.49 -16.94 6.32
CA LEU A 230 -5.52 -16.02 5.75
C LEU A 230 -4.28 -15.93 6.63
N TYR A 231 -3.11 -16.28 6.08
CA TYR A 231 -1.77 -16.24 6.71
C TYR A 231 -1.71 -15.72 8.15
#